data_b61a1fbb5eebe9640509232652daf100
#
_entry.id   b61a1fbb5eebe9640509232652daf100
#
_cell.length_a   1.000
_cell.length_b   1.000
_cell.length_c   1.000
_cell.angle_alpha   90.00
_cell.angle_beta   90.00
_cell.angle_gamma   90.00
#
_symmetry.space_group_name_H-M   'P 1'
#
loop_
_entity.id
_entity.type
_entity.pdbx_description
1 polymer ?
#
loop_
_entity_poly.entity_id
_entity_poly.type
_entity_poly.pdbx_seq_one_letter_code
_entity_poly.pdbx_strand_id
1 'polypeptide(L)'
;MKPQWTADQQKVIDLRDSNILVSAAAGSGKTAVLVERIIGRITDRQTPVDIDRLLVVTFTKAAAAEMRGRIGEALQQKLEQTPDDDNLQRQIGLLHNAQITTIDSFCQHIIRNYFHVIDLDPMFQVGDETDLKIMKEAVLGEVLEQKYADARQKENQVFLDAMQMFATGRTDKEIESIVLKLYELAQSYPFPDEQLEQWKNSYALRSVEEMEQTEWMKKYIADVQMIVAECEKKAFAAYQISVCLLY
;
A
#
# COMPACT_ATOMS: atom_id res chain seq x y z
N MET A 1 36.87 4.78 15.04
CA MET A 1 36.67 6.10 14.40
C MET A 1 35.18 6.42 14.39
N LYS A 2 34.76 7.57 14.92
CA LYS A 2 33.35 8.00 14.77
C LYS A 2 33.06 8.23 13.28
N PRO A 3 31.92 7.77 12.76
CA PRO A 3 31.57 8.03 11.38
C PRO A 3 31.47 9.55 11.15
N GLN A 4 32.05 10.02 10.05
CA GLN A 4 31.99 11.43 9.70
C GLN A 4 30.73 11.65 8.83
N TRP A 5 29.73 12.30 9.41
CA TRP A 5 28.45 12.57 8.74
C TRP A 5 28.55 13.80 7.84
N THR A 6 27.90 13.77 6.68
CA THR A 6 27.73 14.97 5.86
C THR A 6 26.76 15.95 6.55
N ALA A 7 26.77 17.21 6.12
CA ALA A 7 25.89 18.24 6.69
C ALA A 7 24.40 17.85 6.62
N ASP A 8 23.96 17.22 5.52
CA ASP A 8 22.57 16.78 5.36
C ASP A 8 22.25 15.53 6.23
N GLN A 9 23.19 14.59 6.33
CA GLN A 9 23.04 13.45 7.25
C GLN A 9 22.96 13.93 8.70
N GLN A 10 23.79 14.89 9.10
CA GLN A 10 23.74 15.47 10.44
C GLN A 10 22.40 16.17 10.71
N LYS A 11 21.84 16.91 9.74
CA LYS A 11 20.49 17.48 9.88
C LYS A 11 19.43 16.41 10.13
N VAL A 12 19.48 15.28 9.41
CA VAL A 12 18.54 14.17 9.63
C VAL A 12 18.68 13.59 11.03
N ILE A 13 19.91 13.47 11.54
CA ILE A 13 20.18 12.96 12.90
C ILE A 13 19.63 13.91 13.97
N ASP A 14 19.81 15.22 13.80
CA ASP A 14 19.55 16.22 14.85
C ASP A 14 18.16 16.82 14.84
N LEU A 15 17.48 16.87 13.66
CA LEU A 15 16.18 17.53 13.52
C LEU A 15 15.14 16.85 14.42
N ARG A 16 14.37 17.67 15.17
CA ARG A 16 13.30 17.25 16.10
C ARG A 16 11.99 17.93 15.72
N ASP A 17 10.89 17.43 16.26
CA ASP A 17 9.56 18.04 16.23
C ASP A 17 9.02 18.37 14.82
N SER A 18 9.46 17.62 13.82
CA SER A 18 9.03 17.76 12.43
C SER A 18 9.07 16.45 11.68
N ASN A 19 8.24 16.34 10.64
CA ASN A 19 8.30 15.24 9.67
C ASN A 19 9.51 15.44 8.75
N ILE A 20 10.24 14.36 8.48
CA ILE A 20 11.43 14.38 7.62
C ILE A 20 11.22 13.37 6.52
N LEU A 21 11.32 13.83 5.27
CA LEU A 21 11.43 12.98 4.09
C LEU A 21 12.88 12.96 3.62
N VAL A 22 13.50 11.76 3.59
CA VAL A 22 14.88 11.58 3.16
C VAL A 22 14.90 10.87 1.82
N SER A 23 15.32 11.58 0.76
CA SER A 23 15.60 11.01 -0.55
C SER A 23 17.10 10.80 -0.70
N ALA A 24 17.51 9.57 -0.94
CA ALA A 24 18.93 9.23 -1.06
C ALA A 24 19.13 7.95 -1.88
N ALA A 25 20.22 7.91 -2.67
CA ALA A 25 20.58 6.76 -3.49
C ALA A 25 20.90 5.50 -2.66
N ALA A 26 20.94 4.33 -3.31
CA ALA A 26 21.42 3.11 -2.67
C ALA A 26 22.88 3.29 -2.21
N GLY A 27 23.24 2.75 -1.04
CA GLY A 27 24.61 2.88 -0.50
C GLY A 27 24.93 4.23 0.17
N SER A 28 24.02 5.20 0.19
CA SER A 28 24.24 6.52 0.81
C SER A 28 24.28 6.53 2.35
N GLY A 29 24.21 5.37 2.99
CA GLY A 29 24.24 5.27 4.46
C GLY A 29 22.92 5.55 5.18
N LYS A 30 21.76 5.52 4.49
CA LYS A 30 20.43 5.77 5.09
C LYS A 30 20.20 5.01 6.39
N THR A 31 20.50 3.71 6.40
CA THR A 31 20.33 2.86 7.60
C THR A 31 21.22 3.30 8.74
N ALA A 32 22.48 3.65 8.46
CA ALA A 32 23.41 4.12 9.48
C ALA A 32 22.96 5.46 10.10
N VAL A 33 22.48 6.39 9.26
CA VAL A 33 21.91 7.67 9.71
C VAL A 33 20.69 7.45 10.58
N LEU A 34 19.79 6.51 10.20
CA LEU A 34 18.60 6.17 10.98
C LEU A 34 18.97 5.56 12.33
N VAL A 35 19.93 4.62 12.37
CA VAL A 35 20.43 4.05 13.63
C VAL A 35 21.00 5.15 14.53
N GLU A 36 21.85 6.05 14.01
CA GLU A 36 22.44 7.13 14.80
C GLU A 36 21.35 8.09 15.33
N ARG A 37 20.33 8.40 14.51
CA ARG A 37 19.18 9.19 14.93
C ARG A 37 18.42 8.52 16.09
N ILE A 38 18.15 7.22 15.99
CA ILE A 38 17.48 6.44 17.05
C ILE A 38 18.33 6.48 18.33
N ILE A 39 19.62 6.18 18.22
CA ILE A 39 20.55 6.23 19.35
C ILE A 39 20.59 7.63 19.98
N GLY A 40 20.63 8.68 19.16
CA GLY A 40 20.58 10.06 19.63
C GLY A 40 19.28 10.38 20.38
N ARG A 41 18.14 9.80 19.98
CA ARG A 41 16.85 9.98 20.67
C ARG A 41 16.78 9.29 22.01
N ILE A 42 17.23 8.05 22.10
CA ILE A 42 17.17 7.26 23.35
C ILE A 42 18.25 7.64 24.36
N THR A 43 19.33 8.30 23.92
CA THR A 43 20.40 8.80 24.79
C THR A 43 20.33 10.32 25.00
N ASP A 44 19.26 10.98 24.57
CA ASP A 44 19.06 12.40 24.82
C ASP A 44 18.94 12.66 26.31
N ARG A 45 19.68 13.67 26.83
CA ARG A 45 19.68 14.00 28.25
C ARG A 45 18.50 14.88 28.67
N GLN A 46 17.90 15.60 27.75
CA GLN A 46 16.81 16.53 28.05
C GLN A 46 15.43 15.89 27.85
N THR A 47 15.26 15.17 26.74
CA THR A 47 14.01 14.54 26.33
C THR A 47 14.24 13.10 25.85
N PRO A 48 14.69 12.18 26.71
CA PRO A 48 14.94 10.81 26.32
C PRO A 48 13.62 10.12 25.95
N VAL A 49 13.67 9.31 24.90
CA VAL A 49 12.55 8.46 24.51
C VAL A 49 13.00 7.01 24.59
N ASP A 50 12.26 6.18 25.30
CA ASP A 50 12.58 4.76 25.40
C ASP A 50 12.43 4.06 24.05
N ILE A 51 13.28 3.08 23.77
CA ILE A 51 13.31 2.38 22.49
C ILE A 51 12.00 1.64 22.20
N ASP A 52 11.29 1.17 23.22
CA ASP A 52 9.99 0.50 23.11
C ASP A 52 8.83 1.47 22.80
N ARG A 53 9.08 2.78 22.90
CA ARG A 53 8.14 3.84 22.47
C ARG A 53 8.37 4.32 21.03
N LEU A 54 9.38 3.79 20.37
CA LEU A 54 9.67 4.08 18.97
C LEU A 54 9.09 2.97 18.07
N LEU A 55 8.42 3.37 17.01
CA LEU A 55 8.02 2.46 15.95
C LEU A 55 9.00 2.59 14.78
N VAL A 56 9.68 1.50 14.46
CA VAL A 56 10.59 1.41 13.31
C VAL A 56 10.05 0.34 12.37
N VAL A 57 9.61 0.75 11.19
CA VAL A 57 9.04 -0.17 10.20
C VAL A 57 9.94 -0.36 8.99
N THR A 58 9.95 -1.58 8.48
CA THR A 58 10.69 -1.98 7.28
C THR A 58 9.78 -2.78 6.35
N PHE A 59 10.20 -3.01 5.11
CA PHE A 59 9.43 -3.84 4.18
C PHE A 59 9.61 -5.34 4.37
N THR A 60 10.74 -5.78 4.93
CA THR A 60 11.04 -7.21 5.08
C THR A 60 11.42 -7.56 6.52
N LYS A 61 11.09 -8.78 6.95
CA LYS A 61 11.49 -9.30 8.26
C LYS A 61 13.01 -9.32 8.43
N ALA A 62 13.75 -9.63 7.36
CA ALA A 62 15.22 -9.61 7.37
C ALA A 62 15.77 -8.21 7.66
N ALA A 63 15.23 -7.16 6.99
CA ALA A 63 15.62 -5.77 7.24
C ALA A 63 15.27 -5.30 8.66
N ALA A 64 14.14 -5.74 9.21
CA ALA A 64 13.76 -5.45 10.59
C ALA A 64 14.74 -6.11 11.60
N ALA A 65 15.11 -7.37 11.37
CA ALA A 65 16.08 -8.08 12.20
C ALA A 65 17.47 -7.43 12.12
N GLU A 66 17.92 -7.07 10.92
CA GLU A 66 19.17 -6.33 10.71
C GLU A 66 19.18 -4.98 11.45
N MET A 67 18.07 -4.22 11.32
CA MET A 67 17.94 -2.94 12.03
C MET A 67 18.02 -3.11 13.53
N ARG A 68 17.34 -4.11 14.10
CA ARG A 68 17.39 -4.45 15.52
C ARG A 68 18.82 -4.80 15.97
N GLY A 69 19.52 -5.61 15.17
CA GLY A 69 20.93 -5.97 15.43
C GLY A 69 21.83 -4.75 15.46
N ARG A 70 21.74 -3.88 14.46
CA ARG A 70 22.55 -2.64 14.36
C ARG A 70 22.30 -1.68 15.53
N ILE A 71 21.05 -1.54 15.97
CA ILE A 71 20.71 -0.71 17.14
C ILE A 71 21.30 -1.34 18.40
N GLY A 72 21.20 -2.66 18.57
CA GLY A 72 21.78 -3.38 19.70
C GLY A 72 23.30 -3.23 19.78
N GLU A 73 24.00 -3.42 18.66
CA GLU A 73 25.45 -3.21 18.55
C GLU A 73 25.85 -1.77 18.92
N ALA A 74 25.11 -0.78 18.41
CA ALA A 74 25.40 0.63 18.70
C ALA A 74 25.18 0.98 20.18
N LEU A 75 24.13 0.41 20.82
CA LEU A 75 23.91 0.55 22.26
C LEU A 75 25.02 -0.10 23.06
N GLN A 76 25.42 -1.31 22.68
CA GLN A 76 26.50 -2.04 23.36
C GLN A 76 27.85 -1.28 23.30
N GLN A 77 28.20 -0.76 22.11
CA GLN A 77 29.40 0.04 21.92
C GLN A 77 29.40 1.34 22.74
N LYS A 78 28.23 1.96 22.92
CA LYS A 78 28.10 3.13 23.82
C LYS A 78 28.24 2.74 25.28
N LEU A 79 27.66 1.61 25.69
CA LEU A 79 27.78 1.12 27.06
C LEU A 79 29.21 0.76 27.41
N GLU A 80 29.98 0.20 26.47
CA GLU A 80 31.41 -0.06 26.67
C GLU A 80 32.24 1.22 26.96
N GLN A 81 31.80 2.36 26.41
CA GLN A 81 32.42 3.67 26.65
C GLN A 81 31.98 4.32 27.97
N THR A 82 30.77 3.99 28.43
CA THR A 82 30.14 4.51 29.64
C THR A 82 29.47 3.37 30.41
N PRO A 83 30.24 2.46 31.08
CA PRO A 83 29.69 1.25 31.70
C PRO A 83 28.67 1.51 32.81
N ASP A 84 28.76 2.65 33.49
CA ASP A 84 27.87 3.04 34.58
C ASP A 84 26.63 3.83 34.13
N ASP A 85 26.32 3.86 32.83
CA ASP A 85 25.13 4.54 32.31
C ASP A 85 23.88 3.65 32.45
N ASP A 86 23.13 3.88 33.53
CA ASP A 86 21.88 3.15 33.82
C ASP A 86 20.85 3.24 32.71
N ASN A 87 20.81 4.36 31.97
CA ASN A 87 19.87 4.50 30.87
C ASN A 87 20.25 3.56 29.72
N LEU A 88 21.53 3.47 29.34
CA LEU A 88 21.96 2.55 28.29
C LEU A 88 21.69 1.09 28.65
N GLN A 89 21.95 0.70 29.91
CA GLN A 89 21.63 -0.65 30.38
C GLN A 89 20.13 -0.94 30.27
N ARG A 90 19.28 0.01 30.66
CA ARG A 90 17.84 -0.09 30.58
C ARG A 90 17.38 -0.18 29.11
N GLN A 91 17.91 0.61 28.18
CA GLN A 91 17.56 0.59 26.77
C GLN A 91 17.91 -0.75 26.09
N ILE A 92 19.04 -1.35 26.44
CA ILE A 92 19.41 -2.71 26.00
C ILE A 92 18.37 -3.73 26.48
N GLY A 93 17.93 -3.63 27.73
CA GLY A 93 16.86 -4.47 28.27
C GLY A 93 15.52 -4.31 27.54
N LEU A 94 15.17 -3.08 27.15
CA LEU A 94 13.93 -2.76 26.44
C LEU A 94 13.95 -3.14 24.95
N LEU A 95 15.13 -3.36 24.36
CA LEU A 95 15.28 -3.58 22.91
C LEU A 95 14.47 -4.79 22.40
N HIS A 96 14.28 -5.83 23.21
CA HIS A 96 13.50 -7.00 22.82
C HIS A 96 12.00 -6.70 22.70
N ASN A 97 11.49 -5.71 23.44
CA ASN A 97 10.11 -5.24 23.37
C ASN A 97 9.89 -4.15 22.30
N ALA A 98 10.98 -3.59 21.75
CA ALA A 98 10.91 -2.50 20.80
C ALA A 98 10.15 -2.90 19.52
N GLN A 99 9.30 -2.02 19.01
CA GLN A 99 8.55 -2.21 17.78
C GLN A 99 9.41 -1.93 16.54
N ILE A 100 10.38 -2.83 16.28
CA ILE A 100 11.22 -2.83 15.08
C ILE A 100 10.76 -4.00 14.22
N THR A 101 9.91 -3.75 13.21
CA THR A 101 9.12 -4.79 12.58
C THR A 101 8.73 -4.42 11.13
N THR A 102 8.03 -5.31 10.43
CA THR A 102 7.37 -4.96 9.15
C THR A 102 6.05 -4.25 9.39
N ILE A 103 5.55 -3.53 8.38
CA ILE A 103 4.23 -2.88 8.44
C ILE A 103 3.15 -3.91 8.77
N ASP A 104 3.12 -5.04 8.08
CA ASP A 104 2.12 -6.10 8.31
C ASP A 104 2.18 -6.67 9.73
N SER A 105 3.40 -6.93 10.24
CA SER A 105 3.55 -7.43 11.61
C SER A 105 3.12 -6.40 12.64
N PHE A 106 3.33 -5.10 12.38
CA PHE A 106 2.80 -4.04 13.23
C PHE A 106 1.27 -3.98 13.17
N CYS A 107 0.67 -4.06 11.98
CA CYS A 107 -0.78 -4.14 11.84
C CYS A 107 -1.36 -5.34 12.62
N GLN A 108 -0.75 -6.53 12.49
CA GLN A 108 -1.15 -7.70 13.28
C GLN A 108 -1.03 -7.46 14.79
N HIS A 109 0.04 -6.80 15.24
CA HIS A 109 0.22 -6.44 16.65
C HIS A 109 -0.91 -5.54 17.15
N ILE A 110 -1.29 -4.52 16.38
CA ILE A 110 -2.43 -3.64 16.70
C ILE A 110 -3.73 -4.43 16.77
N ILE A 111 -4.04 -5.24 15.75
CA ILE A 111 -5.27 -6.05 15.71
C ILE A 111 -5.33 -6.99 16.91
N ARG A 112 -4.24 -7.68 17.26
CA ARG A 112 -4.19 -8.61 18.40
C ARG A 112 -4.37 -7.93 19.76
N ASN A 113 -4.01 -6.65 19.89
CA ASN A 113 -4.21 -5.91 21.15
C ASN A 113 -5.59 -5.26 21.22
N TYR A 114 -6.20 -4.93 20.08
CA TYR A 114 -7.43 -4.15 19.99
C TYR A 114 -8.55 -4.89 19.26
N PHE A 115 -8.49 -6.24 19.16
CA PHE A 115 -9.49 -7.08 18.49
C PHE A 115 -10.91 -6.80 18.95
N HIS A 116 -11.10 -6.48 20.22
CA HIS A 116 -12.40 -6.18 20.83
C HIS A 116 -13.02 -4.87 20.31
N VAL A 117 -12.22 -3.94 19.77
CA VAL A 117 -12.74 -2.67 19.22
C VAL A 117 -13.41 -2.88 17.87
N ILE A 118 -12.97 -3.89 17.12
CA ILE A 118 -13.47 -4.21 15.78
C ILE A 118 -14.32 -5.48 15.76
N ASP A 119 -14.72 -5.98 16.94
CA ASP A 119 -15.52 -7.20 17.13
C ASP A 119 -14.94 -8.42 16.39
N LEU A 120 -13.62 -8.58 16.44
CA LEU A 120 -12.90 -9.69 15.82
C LEU A 120 -12.70 -10.82 16.85
N ASP A 121 -12.82 -12.06 16.39
CA ASP A 121 -12.50 -13.23 17.21
C ASP A 121 -11.01 -13.18 17.64
N PRO A 122 -10.68 -13.28 18.94
CA PRO A 122 -9.28 -13.29 19.40
C PRO A 122 -8.46 -14.45 18.83
N MET A 123 -9.11 -15.54 18.39
CA MET A 123 -8.46 -16.70 17.76
C MET A 123 -8.29 -16.55 16.25
N PHE A 124 -8.52 -15.35 15.68
CA PHE A 124 -8.36 -15.12 14.25
C PHE A 124 -6.98 -15.54 13.73
N GLN A 125 -6.97 -16.06 12.53
CA GLN A 125 -5.74 -16.43 11.80
C GLN A 125 -5.62 -15.61 10.52
N VAL A 126 -4.39 -15.33 10.13
CA VAL A 126 -4.12 -14.74 8.82
C VAL A 126 -4.19 -15.85 7.79
N GLY A 127 -5.13 -15.74 6.86
CA GLY A 127 -5.33 -16.74 5.81
C GLY A 127 -4.18 -16.76 4.79
N ASP A 128 -3.97 -17.92 4.20
CA ASP A 128 -3.12 -18.08 3.02
C ASP A 128 -3.79 -17.44 1.80
N GLU A 129 -3.01 -16.89 0.86
CA GLU A 129 -3.56 -16.22 -0.34
C GLU A 129 -4.41 -17.17 -1.20
N THR A 130 -4.03 -18.45 -1.27
CA THR A 130 -4.75 -19.46 -2.05
C THR A 130 -6.09 -19.78 -1.42
N ASP A 131 -6.11 -20.00 -0.11
CA ASP A 131 -7.34 -20.25 0.65
C ASP A 131 -8.30 -19.06 0.58
N LEU A 132 -7.77 -17.84 0.74
CA LEU A 132 -8.57 -16.61 0.63
C LEU A 132 -9.16 -16.43 -0.76
N LYS A 133 -8.43 -16.80 -1.81
CA LYS A 133 -8.94 -16.75 -3.19
C LYS A 133 -10.11 -17.71 -3.38
N ILE A 134 -9.95 -18.96 -2.95
CA ILE A 134 -11.01 -19.98 -3.03
C ILE A 134 -12.25 -19.53 -2.25
N MET A 135 -12.06 -18.99 -1.05
CA MET A 135 -13.18 -18.47 -0.24
C MET A 135 -13.90 -17.29 -0.93
N LYS A 136 -13.15 -16.34 -1.50
CA LYS A 136 -13.75 -15.21 -2.23
C LYS A 136 -14.56 -15.67 -3.43
N GLU A 137 -14.04 -16.63 -4.21
CA GLU A 137 -14.74 -17.20 -5.37
C GLU A 137 -16.01 -17.93 -4.94
N ALA A 138 -15.97 -18.73 -3.85
CA ALA A 138 -17.12 -19.44 -3.34
C ALA A 138 -18.21 -18.48 -2.84
N VAL A 139 -17.85 -17.50 -2.01
CA VAL A 139 -18.78 -16.49 -1.50
C VAL A 139 -19.39 -15.67 -2.64
N LEU A 140 -18.58 -15.30 -3.64
CA LEU A 140 -19.11 -14.57 -4.80
C LEU A 140 -20.13 -15.41 -5.58
N GLY A 141 -19.86 -16.70 -5.77
CA GLY A 141 -20.83 -17.62 -6.40
C GLY A 141 -22.16 -17.64 -5.66
N GLU A 142 -22.14 -17.79 -4.34
CA GLU A 142 -23.34 -17.76 -3.49
C GLU A 142 -24.09 -16.42 -3.60
N VAL A 143 -23.36 -15.30 -3.58
CA VAL A 143 -23.97 -13.97 -3.74
C VAL A 143 -24.63 -13.80 -5.11
N LEU A 144 -23.97 -14.26 -6.17
CA LEU A 144 -24.54 -14.19 -7.53
C LEU A 144 -25.80 -15.07 -7.66
N GLU A 145 -25.76 -16.30 -7.15
CA GLU A 145 -26.94 -17.18 -7.15
C GLU A 145 -28.13 -16.55 -6.40
N GLN A 146 -27.87 -15.97 -5.24
CA GLN A 146 -28.90 -15.26 -4.47
C GLN A 146 -29.45 -14.05 -5.25
N LYS A 147 -28.60 -13.26 -5.91
CA LYS A 147 -29.00 -12.12 -6.72
C LYS A 147 -29.82 -12.53 -7.94
N TYR A 148 -29.47 -13.64 -8.60
CA TYR A 148 -30.28 -14.20 -9.67
C TYR A 148 -31.67 -14.66 -9.18
N ALA A 149 -31.74 -15.32 -8.02
CA ALA A 149 -33.00 -15.74 -7.44
C ALA A 149 -33.90 -14.53 -7.09
N ASP A 150 -33.31 -13.50 -6.46
CA ASP A 150 -33.99 -12.25 -6.13
C ASP A 150 -34.47 -11.50 -7.38
N ALA A 151 -33.64 -11.45 -8.42
CA ALA A 151 -34.00 -10.77 -9.66
C ALA A 151 -35.19 -11.43 -10.38
N ARG A 152 -35.26 -12.76 -10.35
CA ARG A 152 -36.40 -13.50 -10.92
C ARG A 152 -37.70 -13.27 -10.15
N GLN A 153 -37.64 -13.13 -8.81
CA GLN A 153 -38.81 -12.91 -7.97
C GLN A 153 -39.30 -11.46 -8.00
N LYS A 154 -38.40 -10.49 -8.06
CA LYS A 154 -38.68 -9.05 -7.94
C LYS A 154 -38.61 -8.31 -9.27
N GLU A 155 -38.48 -9.02 -10.38
CA GLU A 155 -38.33 -8.45 -11.74
C GLU A 155 -37.22 -7.36 -11.78
N ASN A 156 -36.08 -7.60 -11.10
CA ASN A 156 -34.97 -6.67 -11.08
C ASN A 156 -34.23 -6.70 -12.45
N GLN A 157 -34.81 -6.03 -13.41
CA GLN A 157 -34.30 -5.96 -14.78
C GLN A 157 -32.89 -5.33 -14.83
N VAL A 158 -32.61 -4.34 -13.97
CA VAL A 158 -31.31 -3.65 -13.94
C VAL A 158 -30.15 -4.62 -13.66
N PHE A 159 -30.35 -5.59 -12.76
CA PHE A 159 -29.34 -6.61 -12.49
C PHE A 159 -29.17 -7.53 -13.69
N LEU A 160 -30.27 -7.97 -14.30
CA LEU A 160 -30.22 -8.87 -15.47
C LEU A 160 -29.58 -8.19 -16.68
N ASP A 161 -29.90 -6.93 -16.93
CA ASP A 161 -29.31 -6.13 -18.01
C ASP A 161 -27.80 -5.93 -17.77
N ALA A 162 -27.39 -5.66 -16.54
CA ALA A 162 -25.98 -5.55 -16.19
C ALA A 162 -25.25 -6.88 -16.42
N MET A 163 -25.84 -8.00 -15.98
CA MET A 163 -25.27 -9.32 -16.22
C MET A 163 -25.13 -9.61 -17.72
N GLN A 164 -26.15 -9.30 -18.51
CA GLN A 164 -26.11 -9.49 -19.95
C GLN A 164 -25.10 -8.58 -20.65
N MET A 165 -24.93 -7.36 -20.17
CA MET A 165 -23.99 -6.37 -20.73
C MET A 165 -22.53 -6.77 -20.51
N PHE A 166 -22.20 -7.31 -19.35
CA PHE A 166 -20.83 -7.64 -18.97
C PHE A 166 -20.45 -9.10 -19.21
N ALA A 167 -21.42 -10.02 -19.35
CA ALA A 167 -21.17 -11.40 -19.75
C ALA A 167 -21.09 -11.50 -21.28
N THR A 168 -19.91 -11.32 -21.84
CA THR A 168 -19.70 -11.46 -23.31
C THR A 168 -19.70 -12.92 -23.78
N GLY A 169 -19.69 -13.87 -22.84
CA GLY A 169 -19.68 -15.32 -23.08
C GLY A 169 -20.90 -16.05 -22.55
N ARG A 170 -20.78 -17.36 -22.45
CA ARG A 170 -21.80 -18.25 -21.87
C ARG A 170 -21.65 -18.46 -20.36
N THR A 171 -20.73 -17.75 -19.71
CA THR A 171 -20.39 -17.95 -18.29
C THR A 171 -20.25 -16.60 -17.60
N ASP A 172 -20.52 -16.56 -16.30
CA ASP A 172 -20.42 -15.38 -15.46
C ASP A 172 -18.97 -15.04 -15.03
N LYS A 173 -17.98 -15.80 -15.49
CA LYS A 173 -16.56 -15.66 -15.09
C LYS A 173 -15.98 -14.26 -15.33
N GLU A 174 -16.45 -13.57 -16.37
CA GLU A 174 -15.97 -12.21 -16.65
C GLU A 174 -16.49 -11.22 -15.59
N ILE A 175 -17.76 -11.37 -15.19
CA ILE A 175 -18.37 -10.55 -14.13
C ILE A 175 -17.73 -10.88 -12.77
N GLU A 176 -17.54 -12.17 -12.47
CA GLU A 176 -16.84 -12.59 -11.26
C GLU A 176 -15.45 -11.93 -11.18
N SER A 177 -14.71 -11.95 -12.27
CA SER A 177 -13.39 -11.29 -12.36
C SER A 177 -13.45 -9.78 -12.12
N ILE A 178 -14.46 -9.10 -12.68
CA ILE A 178 -14.66 -7.66 -12.50
C ILE A 178 -15.00 -7.35 -11.05
N VAL A 179 -15.95 -8.09 -10.46
CA VAL A 179 -16.37 -7.90 -9.07
C VAL A 179 -15.21 -8.11 -8.10
N LEU A 180 -14.44 -9.20 -8.28
CA LEU A 180 -13.27 -9.47 -7.42
C LEU A 180 -12.19 -8.37 -7.54
N LYS A 181 -11.93 -7.88 -8.75
CA LYS A 181 -10.98 -6.76 -8.95
C LYS A 181 -11.47 -5.47 -8.30
N LEU A 182 -12.76 -5.15 -8.41
CA LEU A 182 -13.35 -3.98 -7.75
C LEU A 182 -13.29 -4.12 -6.22
N TYR A 183 -13.58 -5.31 -5.72
CA TYR A 183 -13.45 -5.62 -4.30
C TYR A 183 -12.01 -5.41 -3.81
N GLU A 184 -11.01 -5.99 -4.48
CA GLU A 184 -9.60 -5.86 -4.12
C GLU A 184 -9.13 -4.40 -4.17
N LEU A 185 -9.57 -3.66 -5.20
CA LEU A 185 -9.25 -2.25 -5.31
C LEU A 185 -9.90 -1.44 -4.18
N ALA A 186 -11.16 -1.69 -3.85
CA ALA A 186 -11.85 -1.01 -2.76
C ALA A 186 -11.18 -1.29 -1.41
N GLN A 187 -10.76 -2.55 -1.15
CA GLN A 187 -10.05 -2.92 0.07
C GLN A 187 -8.67 -2.25 0.24
N SER A 188 -8.11 -1.65 -0.81
CA SER A 188 -6.88 -0.86 -0.69
C SER A 188 -7.10 0.53 -0.09
N TYR A 189 -8.35 0.96 0.09
CA TYR A 189 -8.71 2.23 0.71
C TYR A 189 -9.11 2.04 2.18
N PRO A 190 -8.91 3.07 3.03
CA PRO A 190 -9.25 3.00 4.45
C PRO A 190 -10.75 2.75 4.73
N PHE A 191 -11.62 3.23 3.83
CA PHE A 191 -13.08 3.11 3.92
C PHE A 191 -13.63 2.57 2.59
N PRO A 192 -13.62 1.23 2.41
CA PRO A 192 -14.00 0.58 1.14
C PRO A 192 -15.41 0.93 0.66
N ASP A 193 -16.39 0.92 1.55
CA ASP A 193 -17.80 1.18 1.22
C ASP A 193 -18.02 2.62 0.76
N GLU A 194 -17.39 3.60 1.42
CA GLU A 194 -17.44 4.99 1.01
C GLU A 194 -16.79 5.19 -0.37
N GLN A 195 -15.71 4.47 -0.62
CA GLN A 195 -15.01 4.52 -1.89
C GLN A 195 -15.85 3.92 -3.03
N LEU A 196 -16.54 2.81 -2.79
CA LEU A 196 -17.47 2.22 -3.75
C LEU A 196 -18.63 3.17 -4.08
N GLU A 197 -19.23 3.82 -3.07
CA GLU A 197 -20.28 4.82 -3.30
C GLU A 197 -19.75 6.06 -4.04
N GLN A 198 -18.54 6.50 -3.79
CA GLN A 198 -17.88 7.58 -4.53
C GLN A 198 -17.72 7.22 -6.02
N TRP A 199 -17.23 6.00 -6.31
CA TRP A 199 -17.12 5.52 -7.69
C TRP A 199 -18.49 5.44 -8.38
N LYS A 200 -19.48 4.85 -7.71
CA LYS A 200 -20.84 4.77 -8.23
C LYS A 200 -21.41 6.16 -8.57
N ASN A 201 -21.21 7.15 -7.69
CA ASN A 201 -21.68 8.51 -7.91
C ASN A 201 -20.95 9.22 -9.06
N SER A 202 -19.69 8.87 -9.34
CA SER A 202 -18.95 9.43 -10.48
C SER A 202 -19.50 8.99 -11.84
N TYR A 203 -20.31 7.94 -11.88
CA TYR A 203 -21.02 7.45 -13.07
C TYR A 203 -22.51 7.80 -13.09
N ALA A 204 -23.03 8.49 -12.07
CA ALA A 204 -24.42 8.95 -12.00
C ALA A 204 -24.66 10.17 -12.91
N LEU A 205 -24.34 10.03 -14.20
CA LEU A 205 -24.43 11.10 -15.20
C LEU A 205 -25.82 11.14 -15.82
N ARG A 206 -26.32 12.34 -16.08
CA ARG A 206 -27.67 12.58 -16.59
C ARG A 206 -27.70 12.86 -18.10
N SER A 207 -26.57 13.24 -18.67
CA SER A 207 -26.47 13.55 -20.11
C SER A 207 -25.06 13.24 -20.64
N VAL A 208 -24.95 13.21 -21.97
CA VAL A 208 -23.68 13.03 -22.69
C VAL A 208 -22.76 14.20 -22.43
N GLU A 209 -23.29 15.41 -22.31
CA GLU A 209 -22.52 16.62 -22.03
C GLU A 209 -21.88 16.57 -20.65
N GLU A 210 -22.59 16.07 -19.63
CA GLU A 210 -22.02 15.84 -18.29
C GLU A 210 -20.91 14.78 -18.35
N MET A 211 -21.08 13.72 -19.13
CA MET A 211 -20.07 12.67 -19.31
C MET A 211 -18.79 13.22 -19.94
N GLU A 212 -18.91 14.05 -20.99
CA GLU A 212 -17.75 14.67 -21.65
C GLU A 212 -16.96 15.59 -20.73
N GLN A 213 -17.60 16.18 -19.71
CA GLN A 213 -16.93 17.04 -18.75
C GLN A 213 -16.19 16.28 -17.63
N THR A 214 -16.39 14.97 -17.50
CA THR A 214 -15.70 14.17 -16.48
C THR A 214 -14.21 14.05 -16.79
N GLU A 215 -13.38 14.03 -15.75
CA GLU A 215 -11.92 13.90 -15.90
C GLU A 215 -11.51 12.58 -16.56
N TRP A 216 -12.22 11.48 -16.27
CA TRP A 216 -11.92 10.19 -16.87
C TRP A 216 -12.26 10.14 -18.35
N MET A 217 -13.37 10.79 -18.80
CA MET A 217 -13.73 10.87 -20.21
C MET A 217 -12.75 11.76 -21.00
N LYS A 218 -12.37 12.91 -20.44
CA LYS A 218 -11.35 13.78 -21.04
C LYS A 218 -10.03 13.04 -21.23
N LYS A 219 -9.61 12.26 -20.22
CA LYS A 219 -8.42 11.43 -20.32
C LYS A 219 -8.55 10.34 -21.37
N TYR A 220 -9.69 9.63 -21.40
CA TYR A 220 -9.97 8.61 -22.41
C TYR A 220 -9.91 9.18 -23.81
N ILE A 221 -10.55 10.34 -24.06
CA ILE A 221 -10.52 11.01 -25.37
C ILE A 221 -9.09 11.39 -25.75
N ALA A 222 -8.30 11.92 -24.82
CA ALA A 222 -6.90 12.27 -25.08
C ALA A 222 -6.06 11.03 -25.43
N ASP A 223 -6.24 9.92 -24.74
CA ASP A 223 -5.54 8.66 -25.03
C ASP A 223 -5.92 8.11 -26.43
N VAL A 224 -7.22 8.15 -26.78
CA VAL A 224 -7.69 7.74 -28.11
C VAL A 224 -7.12 8.66 -29.20
N GLN A 225 -7.11 9.97 -29.00
CA GLN A 225 -6.51 10.93 -29.93
C GLN A 225 -5.02 10.68 -30.14
N MET A 226 -4.29 10.35 -29.11
CA MET A 226 -2.88 9.98 -29.20
C MET A 226 -2.67 8.73 -30.04
N ILE A 227 -3.48 7.69 -29.83
CA ILE A 227 -3.44 6.44 -30.62
C ILE A 227 -3.74 6.71 -32.09
N VAL A 228 -4.78 7.50 -32.38
CA VAL A 228 -5.15 7.86 -33.77
C VAL A 228 -4.01 8.62 -34.44
N ALA A 229 -3.41 9.60 -33.78
CA ALA A 229 -2.28 10.36 -34.30
C ALA A 229 -1.04 9.48 -34.59
N GLU A 230 -0.77 8.47 -33.76
CA GLU A 230 0.27 7.48 -34.04
C GLU A 230 -0.08 6.60 -35.27
N CYS A 231 -1.32 6.16 -35.39
CA CYS A 231 -1.76 5.39 -36.54
C CYS A 231 -1.64 6.19 -37.84
N GLU A 232 -2.03 7.46 -37.83
CA GLU A 232 -1.87 8.37 -38.97
C GLU A 232 -0.42 8.52 -39.40
N LYS A 233 0.51 8.73 -38.44
CA LYS A 233 1.95 8.81 -38.71
C LYS A 233 2.49 7.53 -39.34
N LYS A 234 2.08 6.35 -38.82
CA LYS A 234 2.49 5.06 -39.37
C LYS A 234 1.92 4.83 -40.79
N ALA A 235 0.67 5.17 -41.00
CA ALA A 235 0.04 5.07 -42.31
C ALA A 235 0.71 6.00 -43.35
N PHE A 236 1.03 7.23 -42.94
CA PHE A 236 1.74 8.17 -43.81
C PHE A 236 3.17 7.71 -44.14
N ALA A 237 3.89 7.18 -43.20
CA ALA A 237 5.22 6.60 -43.41
C ALA A 237 5.17 5.40 -44.39
N ALA A 238 4.19 4.51 -44.23
CA ALA A 238 3.98 3.39 -45.14
C ALA A 238 3.63 3.85 -46.56
N TYR A 239 2.78 4.88 -46.69
CA TYR A 239 2.45 5.50 -47.98
C TYR A 239 3.71 6.07 -48.66
N GLN A 240 4.54 6.82 -47.96
CA GLN A 240 5.80 7.37 -48.48
C GLN A 240 6.74 6.27 -48.99
N ILE A 241 6.88 5.17 -48.25
CA ILE A 241 7.71 4.03 -48.68
C ILE A 241 7.14 3.41 -49.95
N SER A 242 5.81 3.24 -50.06
CA SER A 242 5.17 2.66 -51.23
C SER A 242 5.36 3.54 -52.48
N VAL A 243 5.28 4.85 -52.33
CA VAL A 243 5.54 5.80 -53.43
C VAL A 243 6.99 5.77 -53.89
N CYS A 244 7.95 5.66 -52.96
CA CYS A 244 9.39 5.53 -53.29
C CYS A 244 9.73 4.20 -54.00
N LEU A 245 8.94 3.13 -53.82
CA LEU A 245 9.16 1.85 -54.48
C LEU A 245 8.55 1.76 -55.88
N LEU A 246 7.72 2.72 -56.27
CA LEU A 246 7.06 2.76 -57.56
C LEU A 246 7.81 3.63 -58.59
N TYR A 247 8.91 4.26 -58.21
CA TYR A 247 9.88 4.97 -59.03
C TYR A 247 11.28 4.37 -58.89
#